data_298f2d3b04eea47b4482f3d6247a15ef
#
_entry.id   298f2d3b04eea47b4482f3d6247a15ef
#
_cell.length_a   1.000
_cell.length_b   1.000
_cell.length_c   1.000
_cell.angle_alpha   90.00
_cell.angle_beta   90.00
_cell.angle_gamma   90.00
#
_symmetry.space_group_name_H-M   'P 1'
#
loop_
_entity.id
_entity.type
_entity.pdbx_description
1 polymer ?
#
loop_
_entity_poly.entity_id
_entity_poly.type
_entity_poly.pdbx_seq_one_letter_code
_entity_poly.pdbx_strand_id
1 'polypeptide(L)'
;MDKYRIDSHKLIYHVPRVNEWLNGETTYPIYMEISPSGACNHRCTYCALDFMEYQQRYLDTNILKERLTEMGELGLKSVMYAGEGEPFLHKNIAEIINHTKKSGIDVSITTNAVLLDKSLADEILTDVE
;
A
#
# COMPACT_ATOMS: atom_id res chain seq x y z
N MET A 1 -15.88 17.00 12.90
CA MET A 1 -15.61 16.65 11.48
C MET A 1 -15.97 15.19 11.33
N ASP A 2 -16.71 14.80 10.28
CA ASP A 2 -17.12 13.41 10.10
C ASP A 2 -15.87 12.53 9.85
N LYS A 3 -15.63 11.57 10.72
CA LYS A 3 -14.48 10.65 10.67
C LYS A 3 -14.39 9.85 9.35
N TYR A 4 -15.54 9.62 8.71
CA TYR A 4 -15.65 8.79 7.52
C TYR A 4 -15.88 9.59 6.23
N ARG A 5 -15.83 10.91 6.29
CA ARG A 5 -16.00 11.75 5.10
C ARG A 5 -14.86 11.51 4.11
N ILE A 6 -15.22 11.07 2.93
CA ILE A 6 -14.30 11.01 1.79
C ILE A 6 -14.30 12.38 1.13
N ASP A 7 -13.17 13.05 1.13
CA ASP A 7 -13.00 14.37 0.53
C ASP A 7 -11.81 14.31 -0.45
N SER A 8 -12.00 14.86 -1.64
CA SER A 8 -10.95 14.98 -2.65
C SER A 8 -9.90 16.04 -2.29
N HIS A 9 -10.18 16.90 -1.31
CA HIS A 9 -9.29 17.98 -0.87
C HIS A 9 -8.45 17.60 0.37
N LYS A 10 -8.02 16.35 0.47
CA LYS A 10 -7.24 15.86 1.63
C LYS A 10 -5.94 16.62 1.87
N LEU A 11 -5.41 17.32 0.88
CA LEU A 11 -4.21 18.17 1.02
C LEU A 11 -4.36 19.25 2.09
N ILE A 12 -5.58 19.69 2.44
CA ILE A 12 -5.81 20.64 3.53
C ILE A 12 -5.35 20.13 4.90
N TYR A 13 -5.18 18.83 5.07
CA TYR A 13 -4.67 18.22 6.30
C TYR A 13 -3.13 18.15 6.33
N HIS A 14 -2.48 18.51 5.21
CA HIS A 14 -1.04 18.42 5.01
C HIS A 14 -0.45 19.76 4.58
N VAL A 15 -0.97 20.85 5.13
CA VAL A 15 -0.57 22.22 4.78
C VAL A 15 0.94 22.46 4.82
N PRO A 16 1.71 21.99 5.82
CA PRO A 16 3.15 22.13 5.82
C PRO A 16 3.81 21.51 4.58
N ARG A 17 3.42 20.31 4.20
CA ARG A 17 3.93 19.61 3.01
C ARG A 17 3.60 20.34 1.71
N VAL A 18 2.40 20.90 1.61
CA VAL A 18 1.99 21.73 0.47
C VAL A 18 2.82 23.01 0.40
N ASN A 19 3.10 23.64 1.54
CA ASN A 19 3.93 24.84 1.62
C ASN A 19 5.38 24.57 1.19
N GLU A 20 5.98 23.48 1.66
CA GLU A 20 7.32 23.03 1.24
C GLU A 20 7.37 22.89 -0.29
N TRP A 21 6.39 22.20 -0.89
CA TRP A 21 6.30 22.04 -2.33
C TRP A 21 6.15 23.37 -3.07
N LEU A 22 5.30 24.27 -2.58
CA LEU A 22 5.11 25.60 -3.18
C LEU A 22 6.37 26.46 -3.12
N ASN A 23 7.21 26.25 -2.12
CA ASN A 23 8.51 26.93 -1.98
C ASN A 23 9.63 26.27 -2.81
N GLY A 24 9.33 25.25 -3.59
CA GLY A 24 10.31 24.52 -4.41
C GLY A 24 11.23 23.60 -3.64
N GLU A 25 10.86 23.24 -2.41
CA GLU A 25 11.60 22.26 -1.61
C GLU A 25 11.35 20.83 -2.12
N THR A 26 12.30 19.95 -1.90
CA THR A 26 12.11 18.51 -2.20
C THR A 26 11.12 17.92 -1.22
N THR A 27 9.97 17.49 -1.73
CA THR A 27 8.92 16.85 -0.94
C THR A 27 8.75 15.38 -1.29
N TYR A 28 8.35 14.59 -0.31
CA TYR A 28 8.09 13.15 -0.47
C TYR A 28 6.58 12.86 -0.42
N PRO A 29 6.13 11.75 -1.02
CA PRO A 29 4.73 11.37 -1.00
C PRO A 29 4.16 11.26 0.42
N ILE A 30 2.89 11.63 0.58
CA ILE A 30 2.11 11.40 1.81
C ILE A 30 1.40 10.04 1.74
N TYR A 31 1.05 9.62 0.52
CA TYR A 31 0.37 8.38 0.21
C TYR A 31 1.01 7.72 -1.00
N MET A 32 1.09 6.40 -0.99
CA MET A 32 1.57 5.60 -2.13
C MET A 32 0.69 4.37 -2.35
N GLU A 33 0.58 3.98 -3.61
CA GLU A 33 0.07 2.67 -4.00
C GLU A 33 1.25 1.80 -4.42
N ILE A 34 1.31 0.58 -3.91
CA ILE A 34 2.38 -0.37 -4.18
C ILE A 34 1.77 -1.69 -4.64
N SER A 35 2.19 -2.16 -5.81
CA SER A 35 1.86 -3.49 -6.31
C SER A 35 2.96 -4.48 -5.90
N PRO A 36 2.77 -5.29 -4.86
CA PRO A 36 3.80 -6.24 -4.41
C PRO A 36 3.89 -7.45 -5.33
N SER A 37 2.82 -7.73 -6.10
CA SER A 37 2.71 -8.86 -7.01
C SER A 37 2.13 -8.44 -8.34
N GLY A 38 2.81 -8.74 -9.44
CA GLY A 38 2.28 -8.62 -10.80
C GLY A 38 1.47 -9.84 -11.25
N ALA A 39 1.33 -10.87 -10.41
CA ALA A 39 0.50 -12.06 -10.69
C ALA A 39 -0.89 -11.89 -10.10
N CYS A 40 -1.90 -12.48 -10.73
CA CYS A 40 -3.26 -12.56 -10.21
C CYS A 40 -3.87 -13.95 -10.46
N ASN A 41 -4.62 -14.44 -9.48
CA ASN A 41 -5.37 -15.70 -9.57
C ASN A 41 -6.80 -15.51 -10.08
N HIS A 42 -7.20 -14.29 -10.44
CA HIS A 42 -8.48 -13.97 -11.08
C HIS A 42 -8.29 -13.45 -12.51
N ARG A 43 -9.40 -13.50 -13.29
CA ARG A 43 -9.53 -12.97 -14.65
C ARG A 43 -10.82 -12.16 -14.71
N CYS A 44 -10.84 -11.00 -14.05
CA CYS A 44 -12.02 -10.13 -14.01
C CYS A 44 -12.26 -9.51 -15.40
N THR A 45 -13.49 -9.57 -15.88
CA THR A 45 -13.84 -9.11 -17.24
C THR A 45 -13.59 -7.63 -17.51
N TYR A 46 -13.50 -6.83 -16.45
CA TYR A 46 -13.19 -5.39 -16.50
C TYR A 46 -11.72 -5.07 -16.18
N CYS A 47 -10.87 -6.08 -15.99
CA CYS A 47 -9.48 -5.86 -15.62
C CYS A 47 -8.62 -5.57 -16.85
N ALA A 48 -8.10 -4.35 -16.96
CA ALA A 48 -7.20 -3.97 -18.05
C ALA A 48 -5.90 -4.80 -18.07
N LEU A 49 -5.47 -5.29 -16.92
CA LEU A 49 -4.23 -6.07 -16.79
C LEU A 49 -4.35 -7.47 -17.33
N ASP A 50 -5.54 -8.07 -17.32
CA ASP A 50 -5.77 -9.35 -17.98
C ASP A 50 -5.56 -9.24 -19.50
N PHE A 51 -6.00 -8.12 -20.07
CA PHE A 51 -5.80 -7.79 -21.48
C PHE A 51 -4.31 -7.55 -21.84
N MET A 52 -3.52 -6.99 -20.90
CA MET A 52 -2.08 -6.70 -21.09
C MET A 52 -1.17 -7.89 -20.74
N GLU A 53 -1.74 -9.02 -20.34
CA GLU A 53 -1.04 -10.22 -19.86
C GLU A 53 -0.30 -10.01 -18.53
N TYR A 54 -0.75 -10.72 -17.50
CA TYR A 54 -0.11 -10.71 -16.17
C TYR A 54 1.33 -11.24 -16.25
N GLN A 55 2.24 -10.52 -15.60
CA GLN A 55 3.60 -11.00 -15.43
C GLN A 55 3.82 -11.46 -14.00
N GLN A 56 4.35 -12.67 -13.82
CA GLN A 56 4.69 -13.22 -12.51
C GLN A 56 5.95 -12.54 -11.96
N ARG A 57 5.80 -11.29 -11.55
CA ARG A 57 6.85 -10.51 -10.89
C ARG A 57 6.43 -10.21 -9.46
N TYR A 58 7.39 -10.26 -8.56
CA TYR A 58 7.20 -9.97 -7.16
C TYR A 58 8.28 -9.01 -6.70
N LEU A 59 7.92 -8.04 -5.87
CA LEU A 59 8.91 -7.16 -5.25
C LEU A 59 9.74 -7.96 -4.25
N ASP A 60 11.05 -7.66 -4.18
CA ASP A 60 11.89 -8.26 -3.17
C ASP A 60 11.49 -7.77 -1.77
N THR A 61 11.26 -8.70 -0.86
CA THR A 61 10.78 -8.42 0.50
C THR A 61 11.74 -7.53 1.28
N ASN A 62 13.04 -7.80 1.21
CA ASN A 62 14.02 -7.08 2.01
C ASN A 62 14.24 -5.65 1.48
N ILE A 63 14.34 -5.52 0.15
CA ILE A 63 14.43 -4.20 -0.49
C ILE A 63 13.19 -3.37 -0.19
N LEU A 64 12.01 -3.97 -0.32
CA LEU A 64 10.76 -3.25 -0.04
C LEU A 64 10.69 -2.79 1.42
N LYS A 65 11.06 -3.64 2.38
CA LYS A 65 11.09 -3.27 3.80
C LYS A 65 12.08 -2.13 4.08
N GLU A 66 13.27 -2.18 3.49
CA GLU A 66 14.26 -1.11 3.61
C GLU A 66 13.69 0.23 3.11
N ARG A 67 13.08 0.21 1.92
CA ARG A 67 12.47 1.42 1.34
C ARG A 67 11.27 1.93 2.14
N LEU A 68 10.46 1.04 2.71
CA LEU A 68 9.34 1.43 3.58
C LEU A 68 9.81 2.11 4.86
N THR A 69 10.90 1.63 5.46
CA THR A 69 11.53 2.30 6.61
C THR A 69 11.96 3.72 6.25
N GLU A 70 12.71 3.89 5.16
CA GLU A 70 13.11 5.22 4.67
C GLU A 70 11.91 6.13 4.38
N MET A 71 10.90 5.60 3.69
CA MET A 71 9.70 6.38 3.35
C MET A 71 8.92 6.81 4.60
N GLY A 72 8.86 5.97 5.63
CA GLY A 72 8.26 6.33 6.93
C GLY A 72 9.01 7.50 7.58
N GLU A 73 10.34 7.45 7.62
CA GLU A 73 11.20 8.53 8.13
C GLU A 73 11.03 9.83 7.33
N LEU A 74 10.81 9.73 6.02
CA LEU A 74 10.56 10.87 5.13
C LEU A 74 9.10 11.38 5.18
N GLY A 75 8.28 10.79 6.03
CA GLY A 75 6.95 11.29 6.34
C GLY A 75 5.81 10.72 5.49
N LEU A 76 6.00 9.57 4.83
CA LEU A 76 4.91 8.80 4.23
C LEU A 76 3.92 8.40 5.32
N LYS A 77 2.63 8.64 5.11
CA LYS A 77 1.58 8.40 6.10
C LYS A 77 0.80 7.12 5.86
N SER A 78 0.60 6.78 4.59
CA SER A 78 -0.17 5.58 4.25
C SER A 78 0.26 4.95 2.94
N VAL A 79 0.14 3.62 2.90
CA VAL A 79 0.35 2.79 1.70
C VAL A 79 -0.92 1.98 1.44
N MET A 80 -1.32 1.90 0.18
CA MET A 80 -2.29 0.92 -0.28
C MET A 80 -1.57 -0.16 -1.09
N TYR A 81 -1.64 -1.40 -0.61
CA TYR A 81 -1.22 -2.55 -1.42
C TYR A 81 -2.33 -2.90 -2.40
N ALA A 82 -2.07 -2.60 -3.67
CA ALA A 82 -3.03 -2.73 -4.77
C ALA A 82 -2.29 -2.85 -6.10
N GLY A 83 -2.97 -2.64 -7.21
CA GLY A 83 -2.37 -2.40 -8.52
C GLY A 83 -2.45 -3.58 -9.47
N GLU A 84 -1.30 -4.06 -9.96
CA GLU A 84 -1.26 -4.89 -11.16
C GLU A 84 -1.66 -6.35 -10.95
N GLY A 85 -1.73 -6.82 -9.74
CA GLY A 85 -2.01 -8.23 -9.43
C GLY A 85 -2.83 -8.39 -8.16
N GLU A 86 -2.73 -9.58 -7.58
CA GLU A 86 -3.31 -9.89 -6.29
C GLU A 86 -2.22 -9.79 -5.21
N PRO A 87 -2.30 -8.85 -4.26
CA PRO A 87 -1.27 -8.67 -3.23
C PRO A 87 -0.99 -9.92 -2.41
N PHE A 88 -2.02 -10.71 -2.08
CA PHE A 88 -1.87 -11.93 -1.27
C PHE A 88 -1.20 -13.10 -2.00
N LEU A 89 -0.89 -12.98 -3.29
CA LEU A 89 0.01 -13.91 -3.97
C LEU A 89 1.49 -13.68 -3.61
N HIS A 90 1.82 -12.54 -3.01
CA HIS A 90 3.17 -12.32 -2.53
C HIS A 90 3.41 -13.14 -1.25
N LYS A 91 4.32 -14.12 -1.30
CA LYS A 91 4.54 -15.12 -0.23
C LYS A 91 4.86 -14.54 1.15
N ASN A 92 5.40 -13.31 1.21
CA ASN A 92 5.79 -12.64 2.46
C ASN A 92 4.92 -11.40 2.71
N ILE A 93 3.68 -11.38 2.22
CA ILE A 93 2.83 -10.19 2.31
C ILE A 93 2.53 -9.79 3.75
N ALA A 94 2.30 -10.75 4.66
CA ALA A 94 2.06 -10.48 6.06
C ALA A 94 3.27 -9.79 6.72
N GLU A 95 4.49 -10.29 6.45
CA GLU A 95 5.73 -9.66 6.92
C GLU A 95 5.87 -8.22 6.41
N ILE A 96 5.55 -7.98 5.14
CA ILE A 96 5.60 -6.64 4.53
C ILE A 96 4.59 -5.71 5.20
N ILE A 97 3.34 -6.14 5.38
CA ILE A 97 2.28 -5.37 6.04
C ILE A 97 2.69 -4.97 7.45
N ASN A 98 3.12 -5.96 8.25
CA ASN A 98 3.53 -5.74 9.63
C ASN A 98 4.76 -4.82 9.72
N HIS A 99 5.71 -4.94 8.80
CA HIS A 99 6.85 -4.04 8.73
C HIS A 99 6.42 -2.60 8.38
N THR A 100 5.49 -2.45 7.45
CA THR A 100 4.94 -1.13 7.06
C THR A 100 4.29 -0.44 8.26
N LYS A 101 3.47 -1.17 9.02
CA LYS A 101 2.87 -0.65 10.26
C LYS A 101 3.93 -0.24 11.28
N LYS A 102 4.94 -1.08 11.50
CA LYS A 102 6.07 -0.78 12.41
C LYS A 102 6.88 0.44 11.99
N SER A 103 6.89 0.76 10.71
CA SER A 103 7.53 1.98 10.16
C SER A 103 6.66 3.24 10.34
N GLY A 104 5.53 3.15 11.06
CA GLY A 104 4.64 4.29 11.31
C GLY A 104 3.77 4.68 10.12
N ILE A 105 3.58 3.76 9.17
CA ILE A 105 2.80 3.96 7.95
C ILE A 105 1.49 3.17 8.04
N ASP A 106 0.36 3.82 7.83
CA ASP A 106 -0.94 3.16 7.77
C ASP A 106 -1.06 2.31 6.51
N VAL A 107 -1.75 1.17 6.64
CA VAL A 107 -1.89 0.19 5.55
C VAL A 107 -3.36 0.03 5.15
N SER A 108 -3.59 0.02 3.86
CA SER A 108 -4.82 -0.47 3.25
C SER A 108 -4.49 -1.50 2.17
N ILE A 109 -5.44 -2.37 1.84
CA ILE A 109 -5.25 -3.43 0.86
C ILE A 109 -6.48 -3.52 -0.03
N THR A 110 -6.24 -3.61 -1.33
CA THR A 110 -7.26 -4.00 -2.30
C THR A 110 -6.97 -5.42 -2.78
N THR A 111 -7.88 -6.33 -2.53
CA THR A 111 -7.70 -7.77 -2.79
C THR A 111 -8.98 -8.42 -3.28
N ASN A 112 -8.86 -9.51 -4.04
CA ASN A 112 -9.98 -10.39 -4.36
C ASN A 112 -10.35 -11.33 -3.20
N ALA A 113 -9.60 -11.29 -2.11
CA ALA A 113 -9.78 -12.00 -0.85
C ALA A 113 -9.76 -13.54 -0.91
N VAL A 114 -9.46 -14.16 -2.05
CA VAL A 114 -9.45 -15.64 -2.18
C VAL A 114 -8.41 -16.28 -1.25
N LEU A 115 -7.30 -15.60 -1.02
CA LEU A 115 -6.21 -16.09 -0.17
C LEU A 115 -6.27 -15.55 1.26
N LEU A 116 -7.26 -14.72 1.57
CA LEU A 116 -7.45 -14.17 2.91
C LEU A 116 -8.20 -15.20 3.78
N ASP A 117 -7.48 -16.10 4.37
CA ASP A 117 -8.02 -17.01 5.38
C ASP A 117 -7.90 -16.41 6.79
N LYS A 118 -8.45 -17.13 7.78
CA LYS A 118 -8.41 -16.67 9.17
C LYS A 118 -6.98 -16.53 9.70
N SER A 119 -6.06 -17.42 9.33
CA SER A 119 -4.66 -17.37 9.79
C SER A 119 -3.97 -16.12 9.31
N LEU A 120 -4.09 -15.80 8.02
CA LEU A 120 -3.52 -14.59 7.44
C LEU A 120 -4.18 -13.34 8.01
N ALA A 121 -5.51 -13.36 8.18
CA ALA A 121 -6.23 -12.24 8.80
C ALA A 121 -5.74 -11.99 10.23
N ASP A 122 -5.63 -13.03 11.05
CA ASP A 122 -5.13 -12.91 12.43
C ASP A 122 -3.68 -12.37 12.44
N GLU A 123 -2.84 -12.74 11.48
CA GLU A 123 -1.45 -12.28 11.40
C GLU A 123 -1.32 -10.80 11.03
N ILE A 124 -2.17 -10.31 10.13
CA ILE A 124 -2.09 -8.92 9.63
C ILE A 124 -2.94 -7.92 10.42
N LEU A 125 -3.89 -8.40 11.25
CA LEU A 125 -4.80 -7.56 12.04
C LEU A 125 -4.44 -7.51 13.52
N THR A 126 -3.30 -8.05 13.93
CA THR A 126 -2.87 -8.12 15.34
C THR A 126 -2.70 -6.76 16.02
N ASP A 127 -2.56 -5.69 15.26
CA ASP A 127 -2.34 -4.33 15.77
C ASP A 127 -3.47 -3.35 15.38
N VAL A 128 -4.68 -3.86 15.13
CA VAL A 128 -5.85 -3.00 14.90
C VAL A 128 -6.55 -2.75 16.23
N GLU A 129 -6.27 -1.61 16.86
CA GLU A 129 -7.06 -1.05 17.96
C GLU A 129 -8.28 -0.25 17.46
#